data_1ce49ef14a57f7c85f8a6f5c2fd47f7e
#
_entry.id   1ce49ef14a57f7c85f8a6f5c2fd47f7e
#
_cell.length_a   1.000
_cell.length_b   1.000
_cell.length_c   1.000
_cell.angle_alpha   90.00
_cell.angle_beta   90.00
_cell.angle_gamma   90.00
#
_symmetry.space_group_name_H-M   'P 1'
#
loop_
_entity.id
_entity.type
_entity.pdbx_description
1 polymer ?
#
loop_
_entity_poly.entity_id
_entity_poly.type
_entity_poly.pdbx_seq_one_letter_code
_entity_poly.pdbx_strand_id
1 'polypeptide(L)'
;MNITGLLVLFLSFTLTCFTFLSCDKNNNISDKLPLEFEDTTVVQIHGLLQQNGNKIVDKNNEPVSFAGNSFFWSNDNWGGERYYKAEVVSWLKDDWKTTIVRAAMGVEDPGGYLDNKTANKNRVKTIVDAAIDEGIYVIIDWHSHHAEDNTNEAALFFQEMANLYGEYDNVIYEIYNEPLDISWSTIIKPYAISIIAAIRSIDPDNLIVVGTPEWSQRVDLAAADPITGYSNIAYTLHFYSVYHQQWLRDRASAALESGIALFVTEWGSIGYSLVDSEANEWMAWCFTNKISHCNWAVNDKEEEWSILIPGASTTAGWSDDDLTKAGKLARNIIRNWPE
;
A
#
# COMPACT_ATOMS: atom_id res chain seq x y z
N MET A 1 -44.78 7.21 76.75
CA MET A 1 -43.81 7.88 77.66
C MET A 1 -43.09 8.95 76.89
N ASN A 2 -43.49 10.15 77.14
CA ASN A 2 -42.73 11.39 77.33
C ASN A 2 -41.97 11.89 76.12
N ILE A 3 -42.42 12.96 75.50
CA ILE A 3 -42.66 14.35 75.94
C ILE A 3 -41.49 15.25 75.46
N THR A 4 -41.86 16.22 74.73
CA THR A 4 -41.64 17.68 74.65
C THR A 4 -40.42 18.12 73.84
N GLY A 5 -40.48 19.18 73.13
CA GLY A 5 -41.30 20.37 72.92
C GLY A 5 -40.49 21.32 72.09
N LEU A 6 -41.06 21.95 71.12
CA LEU A 6 -41.50 23.33 71.08
C LEU A 6 -40.40 24.36 71.30
N LEU A 7 -39.99 25.13 70.30
CA LEU A 7 -40.28 26.60 70.32
C LEU A 7 -39.97 27.28 68.97
N VAL A 8 -40.95 28.01 68.60
CA VAL A 8 -40.96 29.01 67.49
C VAL A 8 -40.28 30.29 67.95
N LEU A 9 -39.59 31.01 67.14
CA LEU A 9 -39.69 32.49 67.15
C LEU A 9 -39.37 33.11 65.80
N PHE A 10 -40.31 33.93 65.39
CA PHE A 10 -40.26 34.89 64.33
C PHE A 10 -39.36 36.08 64.69
N LEU A 11 -38.71 36.68 63.70
CA LEU A 11 -38.78 38.16 63.48
C LEU A 11 -38.11 38.52 62.12
N SER A 12 -38.76 39.14 61.41
CA SER A 12 -39.00 40.05 60.35
C SER A 12 -38.10 41.29 60.32
N PHE A 13 -38.11 41.89 59.12
CA PHE A 13 -37.73 43.28 58.74
C PHE A 13 -36.22 43.45 58.40
N THR A 14 -35.84 44.13 57.31
CA THR A 14 -36.42 45.15 56.43
C THR A 14 -35.64 45.22 55.11
N LEU A 15 -36.35 45.59 54.12
CA LEU A 15 -36.00 46.06 52.78
C LEU A 15 -35.06 47.29 52.82
N THR A 16 -33.97 47.26 52.03
CA THR A 16 -33.49 48.48 51.40
C THR A 16 -32.87 48.18 50.04
N CYS A 17 -33.49 48.78 49.05
CA CYS A 17 -33.07 48.82 47.65
C CYS A 17 -31.94 49.85 47.49
N PHE A 18 -30.89 49.51 46.80
CA PHE A 18 -30.14 50.49 45.99
C PHE A 18 -29.51 49.83 44.76
N THR A 19 -29.99 50.31 43.65
CA THR A 19 -29.50 50.11 42.32
C THR A 19 -28.12 50.71 42.13
N PHE A 20 -27.21 50.01 41.50
CA PHE A 20 -26.29 50.59 40.51
C PHE A 20 -25.99 49.59 39.42
N LEU A 21 -26.31 49.99 38.21
CA LEU A 21 -25.84 49.36 36.99
C LEU A 21 -24.32 49.50 36.92
N SER A 22 -23.64 48.41 36.63
CA SER A 22 -22.41 48.44 35.87
C SER A 22 -22.43 47.29 34.88
N CYS A 23 -22.46 47.67 33.65
CA CYS A 23 -22.39 46.79 32.50
C CYS A 23 -20.90 46.51 32.29
N ASP A 24 -20.43 45.28 32.52
CA ASP A 24 -19.18 44.80 31.98
C ASP A 24 -19.47 43.53 31.17
N LYS A 25 -19.61 43.77 29.88
CA LYS A 25 -19.55 42.71 28.87
C LYS A 25 -18.09 42.28 28.75
N ASN A 26 -17.74 41.13 29.31
CA ASN A 26 -16.63 40.32 28.84
C ASN A 26 -17.13 38.86 28.72
N ASN A 27 -17.94 38.63 27.70
CA ASN A 27 -18.13 37.32 27.15
C ASN A 27 -16.86 37.00 26.35
N ASN A 28 -15.84 36.50 27.02
CA ASN A 28 -14.83 35.66 26.36
C ASN A 28 -15.49 34.30 26.10
N ILE A 29 -16.28 34.25 25.03
CA ILE A 29 -16.50 32.99 24.33
C ILE A 29 -15.14 32.71 23.72
N SER A 30 -14.35 31.83 24.36
CA SER A 30 -13.25 31.17 23.66
C SER A 30 -13.92 30.43 22.52
N ASP A 31 -13.80 30.97 21.31
CA ASP A 31 -13.95 30.19 20.10
C ASP A 31 -12.94 29.04 20.19
N LYS A 32 -13.38 27.93 20.80
CA LYS A 32 -12.75 26.66 20.52
C LYS A 32 -13.02 26.45 19.04
N LEU A 33 -11.98 26.66 18.23
CA LEU A 33 -11.91 26.10 16.89
C LEU A 33 -12.48 24.67 16.98
N PRO A 34 -13.33 24.24 16.04
CA PRO A 34 -13.71 22.84 15.97
C PRO A 34 -12.41 22.03 16.03
N LEU A 35 -12.35 21.03 16.88
CA LEU A 35 -11.32 20.02 16.78
C LEU A 35 -11.45 19.50 15.34
N GLU A 36 -10.50 19.83 14.46
CA GLU A 36 -10.31 19.09 13.23
C GLU A 36 -10.08 17.67 13.71
N PHE A 37 -11.04 16.79 13.46
CA PHE A 37 -10.81 15.38 13.50
C PHE A 37 -9.83 15.12 12.37
N GLU A 38 -8.54 15.01 12.67
CA GLU A 38 -7.59 14.45 11.72
C GLU A 38 -8.13 13.06 11.36
N ASP A 39 -8.51 12.88 10.09
CA ASP A 39 -8.96 11.58 9.61
C ASP A 39 -7.83 10.59 9.87
N THR A 40 -8.10 9.60 10.70
CA THR A 40 -7.11 8.58 11.06
C THR A 40 -6.71 7.84 9.81
N THR A 41 -5.42 7.85 9.47
CA THR A 41 -4.91 7.23 8.24
C THR A 41 -4.90 5.70 8.34
N VAL A 42 -4.86 5.02 7.20
CA VAL A 42 -4.82 3.55 7.16
C VAL A 42 -3.61 2.99 7.92
N VAL A 43 -2.45 3.64 7.82
CA VAL A 43 -1.25 3.23 8.57
C VAL A 43 -1.40 3.50 10.07
N GLN A 44 -2.04 4.58 10.48
CA GLN A 44 -2.33 4.81 11.90
C GLN A 44 -3.29 3.76 12.47
N ILE A 45 -4.24 3.28 11.67
CA ILE A 45 -5.17 2.21 12.07
C ILE A 45 -4.43 0.88 12.22
N HIS A 46 -3.69 0.46 11.20
CA HIS A 46 -3.13 -0.89 11.09
C HIS A 46 -1.68 -1.01 11.56
N GLY A 47 -0.87 0.06 11.46
CA GLY A 47 0.55 0.07 11.86
C GLY A 47 1.42 -0.84 11.01
N LEU A 48 2.50 -1.33 11.59
CA LEU A 48 3.43 -2.24 10.95
C LEU A 48 2.74 -3.55 10.51
N LEU A 49 2.90 -3.91 9.24
CA LEU A 49 2.37 -5.16 8.70
C LEU A 49 3.31 -6.32 9.01
N GLN A 50 2.74 -7.43 9.46
CA GLN A 50 3.48 -8.62 9.83
C GLN A 50 2.95 -9.86 9.12
N GLN A 51 3.83 -10.83 8.88
CA GLN A 51 3.43 -12.16 8.40
C GLN A 51 3.13 -13.08 9.58
N ASN A 52 1.92 -13.65 9.61
CA ASN A 52 1.52 -14.66 10.58
C ASN A 52 0.89 -15.87 9.84
N GLY A 53 1.63 -16.95 9.76
CA GLY A 53 1.24 -18.10 8.94
C GLY A 53 1.12 -17.70 7.47
N ASN A 54 -0.04 -17.95 6.87
CA ASN A 54 -0.34 -17.61 5.48
C ASN A 54 -1.04 -16.25 5.32
N LYS A 55 -1.01 -15.39 6.34
CA LYS A 55 -1.68 -14.08 6.33
C LYS A 55 -0.69 -12.96 6.56
N ILE A 56 -1.00 -11.81 5.98
CA ILE A 56 -0.48 -10.52 6.43
C ILE A 56 -1.46 -9.98 7.46
N VAL A 57 -0.93 -9.57 8.61
CA VAL A 57 -1.71 -9.09 9.75
C VAL A 57 -1.24 -7.69 10.15
N ASP A 58 -2.11 -6.95 10.80
CA ASP A 58 -1.83 -5.63 11.34
C ASP A 58 -1.17 -5.72 12.76
N LYS A 59 -0.93 -4.56 13.35
CA LYS A 59 -0.38 -4.43 14.72
C LYS A 59 -1.20 -5.11 15.80
N ASN A 60 -2.48 -5.42 15.53
CA ASN A 60 -3.38 -6.13 16.44
C ASN A 60 -3.44 -7.64 16.14
N ASN A 61 -2.63 -8.11 15.18
CA ASN A 61 -2.63 -9.48 14.68
C ASN A 61 -3.93 -9.88 13.95
N GLU A 62 -4.65 -8.90 13.39
CA GLU A 62 -5.84 -9.13 12.57
C GLU A 62 -5.47 -9.22 11.10
N PRO A 63 -5.97 -10.22 10.34
CA PRO A 63 -5.71 -10.34 8.92
C PRO A 63 -6.26 -9.15 8.12
N VAL A 64 -5.39 -8.51 7.33
CA VAL A 64 -5.73 -7.32 6.55
C VAL A 64 -5.49 -7.52 5.06
N SER A 65 -6.16 -6.71 4.24
CA SER A 65 -5.86 -6.61 2.81
C SER A 65 -6.10 -5.19 2.31
N PHE A 66 -5.17 -4.70 1.50
CA PHE A 66 -5.14 -3.35 0.96
C PHE A 66 -5.28 -3.38 -0.56
N ALA A 67 -5.87 -2.33 -1.12
CA ALA A 67 -6.06 -2.20 -2.55
C ALA A 67 -5.46 -0.89 -3.07
N GLY A 68 -4.77 -0.96 -4.19
CA GLY A 68 -4.20 0.23 -4.77
C GLY A 68 -3.59 0.05 -6.16
N ASN A 69 -2.67 0.94 -6.48
CA ASN A 69 -2.13 1.08 -7.81
C ASN A 69 -0.61 0.91 -7.84
N SER A 70 -0.10 0.24 -8.87
CA SER A 70 1.31 0.30 -9.24
C SER A 70 1.54 1.48 -10.18
N PHE A 71 2.61 2.23 -9.94
CA PHE A 71 3.18 3.09 -10.96
C PHE A 71 3.80 2.23 -12.05
N PHE A 72 3.81 2.75 -13.30
CA PHE A 72 4.50 2.11 -14.41
C PHE A 72 6.02 2.22 -14.22
N TRP A 73 6.82 1.47 -14.98
CA TRP A 73 8.29 1.53 -15.00
C TRP A 73 8.81 2.95 -14.86
N SER A 74 9.76 3.16 -13.95
CA SER A 74 10.34 4.48 -13.70
C SER A 74 11.35 4.95 -14.76
N ASN A 75 11.65 4.14 -15.76
CA ASN A 75 12.68 4.36 -16.76
C ASN A 75 12.55 5.71 -17.49
N ASP A 76 13.67 6.38 -17.72
CA ASP A 76 13.72 7.61 -18.51
C ASP A 76 13.15 7.40 -19.92
N ASN A 77 12.24 8.28 -20.34
CA ASN A 77 11.61 8.28 -21.67
C ASN A 77 10.66 7.09 -21.96
N TRP A 78 10.23 6.35 -20.96
CA TRP A 78 9.21 5.30 -21.12
C TRP A 78 7.80 5.82 -20.97
N GLY A 79 7.63 7.06 -20.46
CA GLY A 79 6.34 7.74 -20.29
C GLY A 79 5.73 7.56 -18.89
N GLY A 80 6.05 6.50 -18.18
CA GLY A 80 5.60 6.28 -16.80
C GLY A 80 6.22 7.22 -15.80
N GLU A 81 7.47 7.61 -16.01
CA GLU A 81 8.24 8.50 -15.15
C GLU A 81 7.56 9.86 -14.90
N ARG A 82 6.68 10.29 -15.80
CA ARG A 82 5.93 11.54 -15.71
C ARG A 82 4.93 11.55 -14.56
N TYR A 83 4.50 10.38 -14.11
CA TYR A 83 3.49 10.19 -13.08
C TYR A 83 4.10 10.03 -11.67
N TYR A 84 5.41 9.91 -11.53
CA TYR A 84 6.08 9.83 -10.23
C TYR A 84 6.08 11.19 -9.52
N LYS A 85 4.90 11.58 -9.00
CA LYS A 85 4.63 12.86 -8.35
C LYS A 85 3.77 12.69 -7.12
N ALA A 86 4.00 13.52 -6.12
CA ALA A 86 3.22 13.51 -4.88
C ALA A 86 1.73 13.73 -5.13
N GLU A 87 1.38 14.65 -6.04
CA GLU A 87 -0.01 14.97 -6.39
C GLU A 87 -0.77 13.76 -6.96
N VAL A 88 -0.04 12.83 -7.62
CA VAL A 88 -0.65 11.60 -8.14
C VAL A 88 -1.00 10.65 -6.98
N VAL A 89 -0.11 10.53 -5.98
CA VAL A 89 -0.38 9.71 -4.78
C VAL A 89 -1.57 10.27 -4.01
N SER A 90 -1.58 11.58 -3.75
CA SER A 90 -2.69 12.25 -3.06
C SER A 90 -4.02 12.04 -3.80
N TRP A 91 -4.03 12.19 -5.13
CA TRP A 91 -5.23 11.94 -5.94
C TRP A 91 -5.72 10.49 -5.87
N LEU A 92 -4.82 9.54 -5.97
CA LEU A 92 -5.17 8.11 -5.86
C LEU A 92 -5.79 7.82 -4.49
N LYS A 93 -5.21 8.34 -3.42
CA LYS A 93 -5.77 8.18 -2.07
C LYS A 93 -7.13 8.86 -1.95
N ASP A 94 -7.27 10.11 -2.40
CA ASP A 94 -8.49 10.89 -2.18
C ASP A 94 -9.66 10.45 -3.07
N ASP A 95 -9.39 10.21 -4.36
CA ASP A 95 -10.43 9.86 -5.33
C ASP A 95 -10.64 8.36 -5.45
N TRP A 96 -9.55 7.55 -5.55
CA TRP A 96 -9.66 6.10 -5.73
C TRP A 96 -9.78 5.35 -4.40
N LYS A 97 -9.57 6.03 -3.27
CA LYS A 97 -9.49 5.40 -1.93
C LYS A 97 -8.37 4.37 -1.84
N THR A 98 -7.29 4.63 -2.57
CA THR A 98 -6.10 3.78 -2.55
C THR A 98 -5.48 3.76 -1.16
N THR A 99 -5.23 2.57 -0.64
CA THR A 99 -4.61 2.36 0.68
C THR A 99 -3.15 1.90 0.57
N ILE A 100 -2.70 1.58 -0.64
CA ILE A 100 -1.33 1.16 -0.94
C ILE A 100 -0.94 1.58 -2.35
N VAL A 101 0.30 2.02 -2.54
CA VAL A 101 0.88 2.25 -3.87
C VAL A 101 2.16 1.45 -4.05
N ARG A 102 2.52 1.13 -5.30
CA ARG A 102 3.76 0.43 -5.65
C ARG A 102 4.61 1.30 -6.55
N ALA A 103 5.84 1.58 -6.12
CA ALA A 103 6.84 2.34 -6.87
C ALA A 103 7.75 1.39 -7.65
N ALA A 104 7.38 1.10 -8.90
CA ALA A 104 8.06 0.15 -9.78
C ALA A 104 9.33 0.77 -10.38
N MET A 105 10.47 0.61 -9.69
CA MET A 105 11.75 1.12 -10.16
C MET A 105 12.37 0.20 -11.20
N GLY A 106 12.26 0.55 -12.49
CA GLY A 106 12.91 -0.20 -13.55
C GLY A 106 14.44 -0.21 -13.42
N VAL A 107 15.05 -1.38 -13.59
CA VAL A 107 16.46 -1.62 -13.26
C VAL A 107 17.35 -1.71 -14.47
N GLU A 108 17.32 -2.81 -15.21
CA GLU A 108 18.28 -3.15 -16.26
C GLU A 108 17.93 -2.61 -17.64
N ASP A 109 16.66 -2.32 -17.89
CA ASP A 109 16.23 -1.82 -19.19
C ASP A 109 16.66 -0.37 -19.43
N PRO A 110 16.77 0.07 -20.71
CA PRO A 110 17.24 1.42 -21.05
C PRO A 110 16.53 2.52 -20.27
N GLY A 111 17.31 3.43 -19.69
CA GLY A 111 16.82 4.53 -18.87
C GLY A 111 16.46 4.13 -17.43
N GLY A 112 16.65 2.88 -17.06
CA GLY A 112 16.40 2.37 -15.71
C GLY A 112 17.49 2.77 -14.70
N TYR A 113 17.42 2.13 -13.53
CA TYR A 113 18.32 2.44 -12.41
C TYR A 113 19.80 2.28 -12.76
N LEU A 114 20.19 1.24 -13.50
CA LEU A 114 21.60 1.02 -13.86
C LEU A 114 22.15 2.11 -14.77
N ASP A 115 21.33 2.70 -15.64
CA ASP A 115 21.71 3.82 -16.51
C ASP A 115 21.68 5.15 -15.76
N ASN A 116 20.68 5.38 -14.90
CA ASN A 116 20.47 6.65 -14.19
C ASN A 116 19.98 6.42 -12.76
N LYS A 117 20.91 5.99 -11.88
CA LYS A 117 20.62 5.69 -10.48
C LYS A 117 19.95 6.83 -9.74
N THR A 118 20.42 8.05 -9.95
CA THR A 118 19.93 9.23 -9.22
C THR A 118 18.48 9.56 -9.58
N ALA A 119 18.16 9.60 -10.88
CA ALA A 119 16.80 9.93 -11.31
C ALA A 119 15.79 8.87 -10.86
N ASN A 120 16.09 7.58 -11.09
CA ASN A 120 15.18 6.49 -10.71
C ASN A 120 14.98 6.40 -9.19
N LYS A 121 16.05 6.52 -8.38
CA LYS A 121 15.90 6.60 -6.92
C LYS A 121 15.06 7.79 -6.48
N ASN A 122 15.26 8.98 -7.07
CA ASN A 122 14.49 10.16 -6.69
C ASN A 122 12.99 9.99 -7.00
N ARG A 123 12.65 9.32 -8.12
CA ARG A 123 11.26 8.99 -8.44
C ARG A 123 10.65 8.10 -7.35
N VAL A 124 11.32 7.01 -7.00
CA VAL A 124 10.88 6.12 -5.91
C VAL A 124 10.69 6.89 -4.61
N LYS A 125 11.69 7.67 -4.21
CA LYS A 125 11.63 8.49 -2.99
C LYS A 125 10.44 9.46 -3.01
N THR A 126 10.15 10.10 -4.14
CA THR A 126 8.97 10.98 -4.28
C THR A 126 7.67 10.25 -3.96
N ILE A 127 7.52 8.99 -4.42
CA ILE A 127 6.32 8.20 -4.13
C ILE A 127 6.29 7.74 -2.68
N VAL A 128 7.44 7.31 -2.13
CA VAL A 128 7.54 6.89 -0.74
C VAL A 128 7.23 8.04 0.22
N ASP A 129 7.86 9.20 0.02
CA ASP A 129 7.64 10.39 0.83
C ASP A 129 6.15 10.80 0.79
N ALA A 130 5.54 10.83 -0.41
CA ALA A 130 4.12 11.15 -0.57
C ALA A 130 3.20 10.13 0.11
N ALA A 131 3.49 8.83 0.02
CA ALA A 131 2.70 7.80 0.68
C ALA A 131 2.78 7.89 2.21
N ILE A 132 3.95 8.25 2.75
CA ILE A 132 4.14 8.52 4.18
C ILE A 132 3.31 9.73 4.60
N ASP A 133 3.39 10.84 3.86
CA ASP A 133 2.63 12.07 4.13
C ASP A 133 1.11 11.83 4.09
N GLU A 134 0.65 11.00 3.16
CA GLU A 134 -0.77 10.63 3.01
C GLU A 134 -1.22 9.51 3.98
N GLY A 135 -0.29 8.89 4.69
CA GLY A 135 -0.56 7.82 5.64
C GLY A 135 -1.09 6.52 5.01
N ILE A 136 -0.64 6.20 3.80
CA ILE A 136 -0.91 4.94 3.09
C ILE A 136 0.35 4.08 3.01
N TYR A 137 0.20 2.79 2.69
CA TYR A 137 1.33 1.89 2.49
C TYR A 137 2.01 2.11 1.15
N VAL A 138 3.30 1.76 1.08
CA VAL A 138 4.08 1.86 -0.16
C VAL A 138 5.00 0.66 -0.33
N ILE A 139 4.98 0.08 -1.54
CA ILE A 139 5.92 -0.95 -1.95
C ILE A 139 7.07 -0.30 -2.72
N ILE A 140 8.30 -0.49 -2.22
CA ILE A 140 9.53 -0.15 -2.93
C ILE A 140 9.94 -1.37 -3.73
N ASP A 141 9.76 -1.32 -5.06
CA ASP A 141 9.94 -2.45 -5.93
C ASP A 141 11.21 -2.32 -6.78
N TRP A 142 12.08 -3.33 -6.68
CA TRP A 142 13.17 -3.60 -7.60
C TRP A 142 12.59 -4.27 -8.86
N HIS A 143 12.11 -3.43 -9.78
CA HIS A 143 11.34 -3.85 -10.94
C HIS A 143 12.25 -4.39 -12.03
N SER A 144 12.55 -5.67 -11.95
CA SER A 144 13.55 -6.38 -12.75
C SER A 144 13.03 -7.75 -13.15
N HIS A 145 13.51 -8.25 -14.31
CA HIS A 145 13.36 -9.65 -14.73
C HIS A 145 14.64 -10.46 -14.53
N HIS A 146 15.76 -9.80 -14.17
CA HIS A 146 17.11 -10.37 -14.02
C HIS A 146 17.81 -9.84 -12.76
N ALA A 147 17.08 -9.76 -11.63
CA ALA A 147 17.61 -9.16 -10.41
C ALA A 147 18.84 -9.92 -9.87
N GLU A 148 18.93 -11.23 -10.09
CA GLU A 148 20.05 -12.09 -9.71
C GLU A 148 21.38 -11.64 -10.35
N ASP A 149 21.35 -11.08 -11.53
CA ASP A 149 22.53 -10.55 -12.24
C ASP A 149 23.07 -9.26 -11.59
N ASN A 150 22.23 -8.58 -10.80
CA ASN A 150 22.51 -7.28 -10.20
C ASN A 150 22.45 -7.31 -8.65
N THR A 151 22.75 -8.44 -8.03
CA THR A 151 22.61 -8.66 -6.58
C THR A 151 23.31 -7.59 -5.74
N ASN A 152 24.53 -7.17 -6.09
CA ASN A 152 25.27 -6.15 -5.34
C ASN A 152 24.60 -4.77 -5.43
N GLU A 153 24.09 -4.41 -6.60
CA GLU A 153 23.39 -3.13 -6.80
C GLU A 153 22.06 -3.11 -6.05
N ALA A 154 21.31 -4.22 -6.09
CA ALA A 154 20.09 -4.38 -5.33
C ALA A 154 20.34 -4.27 -3.83
N ALA A 155 21.38 -4.92 -3.31
CA ALA A 155 21.75 -4.84 -1.89
C ALA A 155 22.07 -3.40 -1.46
N LEU A 156 22.86 -2.67 -2.25
CA LEU A 156 23.18 -1.26 -1.97
C LEU A 156 21.93 -0.36 -2.01
N PHE A 157 21.05 -0.58 -2.99
CA PHE A 157 19.80 0.16 -3.10
C PHE A 157 18.90 -0.07 -1.88
N PHE A 158 18.65 -1.34 -1.52
CA PHE A 158 17.80 -1.64 -0.40
C PHE A 158 18.40 -1.25 0.96
N GLN A 159 19.71 -1.29 1.12
CA GLN A 159 20.36 -0.71 2.31
C GLN A 159 20.13 0.81 2.41
N GLU A 160 20.20 1.53 1.27
CA GLU A 160 19.88 2.97 1.25
C GLU A 160 18.41 3.21 1.60
N MET A 161 17.47 2.44 1.04
CA MET A 161 16.05 2.57 1.34
C MET A 161 15.73 2.21 2.79
N ALA A 162 16.32 1.15 3.32
CA ALA A 162 16.15 0.77 4.72
C ALA A 162 16.71 1.81 5.71
N ASN A 163 17.86 2.43 5.37
CA ASN A 163 18.38 3.54 6.19
C ASN A 163 17.49 4.79 6.18
N LEU A 164 16.80 5.06 5.06
CA LEU A 164 15.94 6.24 4.94
C LEU A 164 14.55 6.00 5.54
N TYR A 165 14.03 4.80 5.38
CA TYR A 165 12.60 4.53 5.57
C TYR A 165 12.27 3.35 6.49
N GLY A 166 13.27 2.64 7.02
CA GLY A 166 13.05 1.44 7.84
C GLY A 166 12.31 1.68 9.16
N GLU A 167 12.21 2.93 9.61
CA GLU A 167 11.44 3.28 10.81
C GLU A 167 9.96 3.63 10.53
N TYR A 168 9.53 3.57 9.25
CA TYR A 168 8.17 3.89 8.87
C TYR A 168 7.36 2.60 8.63
N ASP A 169 6.27 2.44 9.37
CA ASP A 169 5.32 1.32 9.22
C ASP A 169 4.68 1.24 7.82
N ASN A 170 4.77 2.32 7.03
CA ASN A 170 4.25 2.43 5.67
C ASN A 170 4.96 1.52 4.66
N VAL A 171 6.22 1.15 4.92
CA VAL A 171 7.14 0.66 3.89
C VAL A 171 7.14 -0.85 3.78
N ILE A 172 7.08 -1.32 2.53
CA ILE A 172 7.19 -2.73 2.15
C ILE A 172 8.28 -2.81 1.08
N TYR A 173 9.15 -3.81 1.16
CA TYR A 173 10.22 -4.03 0.16
C TYR A 173 9.84 -5.18 -0.75
N GLU A 174 9.73 -4.94 -2.06
CA GLU A 174 9.62 -5.98 -3.08
C GLU A 174 10.98 -6.13 -3.76
N ILE A 175 11.66 -7.22 -3.44
CA ILE A 175 13.08 -7.36 -3.80
C ILE A 175 13.33 -7.97 -5.16
N TYR A 176 12.29 -8.42 -5.85
CA TYR A 176 12.33 -8.96 -7.21
C TYR A 176 10.93 -8.96 -7.80
N ASN A 177 10.70 -8.20 -8.87
CA ASN A 177 9.40 -8.09 -9.54
C ASN A 177 8.95 -9.42 -10.16
N GLU A 178 9.60 -9.81 -11.24
CA GLU A 178 9.18 -10.94 -12.07
C GLU A 178 10.37 -11.80 -12.55
N PRO A 179 10.88 -12.70 -11.70
CA PRO A 179 11.86 -13.68 -12.16
C PRO A 179 11.34 -14.47 -13.37
N LEU A 180 12.19 -14.67 -14.37
CA LEU A 180 11.85 -15.51 -15.52
C LEU A 180 11.74 -16.99 -15.12
N ASP A 181 11.70 -17.91 -16.09
CA ASP A 181 11.71 -19.36 -15.83
C ASP A 181 13.10 -19.81 -15.40
N ILE A 182 13.50 -19.45 -14.19
CA ILE A 182 14.77 -19.80 -13.56
C ILE A 182 14.53 -20.50 -12.22
N SER A 183 15.54 -21.22 -11.74
CA SER A 183 15.40 -22.06 -10.54
C SER A 183 15.14 -21.24 -9.27
N TRP A 184 14.04 -21.55 -8.59
CA TRP A 184 13.76 -21.01 -7.27
C TRP A 184 14.87 -21.33 -6.27
N SER A 185 15.15 -22.61 -6.05
CA SER A 185 16.02 -23.06 -4.95
C SER A 185 17.49 -22.72 -5.15
N THR A 186 17.97 -22.63 -6.41
CA THR A 186 19.40 -22.45 -6.70
C THR A 186 19.78 -21.05 -7.19
N ILE A 187 18.81 -20.23 -7.58
CA ILE A 187 19.05 -18.89 -8.12
C ILE A 187 18.25 -17.83 -7.35
N ILE A 188 16.93 -17.87 -7.40
CA ILE A 188 16.09 -16.80 -6.82
C ILE A 188 16.19 -16.77 -5.30
N LYS A 189 16.04 -17.91 -4.63
CA LYS A 189 16.12 -17.98 -3.17
C LYS A 189 17.48 -17.56 -2.61
N PRO A 190 18.65 -17.96 -3.15
CA PRO A 190 19.96 -17.42 -2.74
C PRO A 190 20.10 -15.91 -2.95
N TYR A 191 19.63 -15.36 -4.09
CA TYR A 191 19.54 -13.93 -4.31
C TYR A 191 18.70 -13.25 -3.21
N ALA A 192 17.47 -13.73 -3.01
CA ALA A 192 16.55 -13.18 -2.02
C ALA A 192 17.15 -13.18 -0.60
N ILE A 193 17.79 -14.29 -0.18
CA ILE A 193 18.47 -14.37 1.12
C ILE A 193 19.55 -13.28 1.25
N SER A 194 20.30 -13.01 0.20
CA SER A 194 21.34 -11.96 0.20
C SER A 194 20.75 -10.57 0.39
N ILE A 195 19.64 -10.27 -0.30
CA ILE A 195 18.98 -8.97 -0.19
C ILE A 195 18.25 -8.83 1.15
N ILE A 196 17.57 -9.87 1.61
CA ILE A 196 16.92 -9.91 2.94
C ILE A 196 17.96 -9.65 4.03
N ALA A 197 19.13 -10.29 3.98
CA ALA A 197 20.20 -10.06 4.94
C ALA A 197 20.69 -8.61 4.93
N ALA A 198 20.79 -7.98 3.74
CA ALA A 198 21.17 -6.59 3.60
C ALA A 198 20.13 -5.65 4.22
N ILE A 199 18.83 -5.86 3.98
CA ILE A 199 17.74 -5.10 4.58
C ILE A 199 17.74 -5.31 6.11
N ARG A 200 17.71 -6.55 6.58
CA ARG A 200 17.59 -6.91 8.00
C ARG A 200 18.77 -6.48 8.85
N SER A 201 19.90 -6.14 8.24
CA SER A 201 21.02 -5.51 8.96
C SER A 201 20.72 -4.08 9.42
N ILE A 202 19.65 -3.45 8.91
CA ILE A 202 19.26 -2.06 9.14
C ILE A 202 17.81 -2.00 9.64
N ASP A 203 16.90 -2.61 8.92
CA ASP A 203 15.47 -2.69 9.21
C ASP A 203 15.09 -4.14 9.57
N PRO A 204 14.86 -4.42 10.86
CA PRO A 204 14.54 -5.78 11.31
C PRO A 204 13.10 -6.22 11.00
N ASP A 205 12.17 -5.28 10.76
CA ASP A 205 10.75 -5.55 10.98
C ASP A 205 9.87 -5.40 9.74
N ASN A 206 10.12 -4.45 8.83
CA ASN A 206 9.22 -4.19 7.70
C ASN A 206 9.05 -5.42 6.78
N LEU A 207 7.85 -5.55 6.20
CA LEU A 207 7.49 -6.66 5.32
C LEU A 207 8.37 -6.69 4.07
N ILE A 208 8.90 -7.87 3.74
CA ILE A 208 9.63 -8.12 2.49
C ILE A 208 8.82 -9.06 1.62
N VAL A 209 8.64 -8.71 0.35
CA VAL A 209 7.94 -9.52 -0.65
C VAL A 209 8.96 -10.00 -1.69
N VAL A 210 8.88 -11.28 -2.04
CA VAL A 210 9.87 -11.95 -2.89
C VAL A 210 9.21 -12.49 -4.13
N GLY A 211 9.70 -12.07 -5.31
CA GLY A 211 9.25 -12.58 -6.61
C GLY A 211 9.45 -14.08 -6.75
N THR A 212 8.54 -14.73 -7.46
CA THR A 212 8.56 -16.18 -7.71
C THR A 212 8.80 -16.47 -9.20
N PRO A 213 9.27 -17.69 -9.58
CA PRO A 213 9.56 -18.01 -10.99
C PRO A 213 8.37 -17.81 -11.93
N GLU A 214 8.65 -17.80 -13.25
CA GLU A 214 7.65 -17.65 -14.31
C GLU A 214 6.78 -16.39 -14.12
N TRP A 215 7.42 -15.22 -14.06
CA TRP A 215 6.75 -13.92 -13.88
C TRP A 215 5.84 -13.89 -12.64
N SER A 216 6.39 -14.29 -11.52
CA SER A 216 5.71 -14.34 -10.21
C SER A 216 4.42 -15.17 -10.18
N GLN A 217 4.40 -16.28 -10.94
CA GLN A 217 3.27 -17.22 -10.99
C GLN A 217 3.54 -18.53 -10.23
N ARG A 218 4.82 -18.89 -9.99
CA ARG A 218 5.20 -20.19 -9.40
C ARG A 218 5.37 -20.12 -7.89
N VAL A 219 4.34 -19.62 -7.23
CA VAL A 219 4.28 -19.58 -5.76
C VAL A 219 4.33 -20.98 -5.13
N ASP A 220 3.96 -22.02 -5.88
CA ASP A 220 4.07 -23.43 -5.50
C ASP A 220 5.52 -23.86 -5.25
N LEU A 221 6.47 -23.35 -6.04
CA LEU A 221 7.89 -23.64 -5.85
C LEU A 221 8.44 -22.98 -4.57
N ALA A 222 8.02 -21.74 -4.30
CA ALA A 222 8.36 -21.07 -3.04
C ALA A 222 7.72 -21.77 -1.83
N ALA A 223 6.48 -22.24 -1.96
CA ALA A 223 5.78 -23.00 -0.92
C ALA A 223 6.46 -24.34 -0.61
N ALA A 224 7.00 -25.02 -1.63
CA ALA A 224 7.70 -26.30 -1.45
C ALA A 224 9.08 -26.13 -0.78
N ASP A 225 9.72 -24.97 -0.91
CA ASP A 225 11.05 -24.68 -0.34
C ASP A 225 11.11 -23.22 0.15
N PRO A 226 10.36 -22.83 1.20
CA PRO A 226 10.25 -21.45 1.63
C PRO A 226 11.56 -20.90 2.21
N ILE A 227 11.70 -19.58 2.21
CA ILE A 227 12.79 -18.90 2.90
C ILE A 227 12.60 -19.08 4.40
N THR A 228 13.64 -19.53 5.09
CA THR A 228 13.65 -19.76 6.53
C THR A 228 14.77 -18.97 7.21
N GLY A 229 14.65 -18.73 8.51
CA GLY A 229 15.64 -17.97 9.28
C GLY A 229 15.44 -16.46 9.28
N TYR A 230 14.42 -15.98 8.59
CA TYR A 230 13.97 -14.59 8.60
C TYR A 230 12.46 -14.53 8.85
N SER A 231 11.99 -13.44 9.46
CA SER A 231 10.58 -13.13 9.69
C SER A 231 10.07 -12.12 8.70
N ASN A 232 8.74 -11.97 8.64
CA ASN A 232 8.05 -11.00 7.80
C ASN A 232 8.39 -11.11 6.31
N ILE A 233 8.25 -12.33 5.78
CA ILE A 233 8.46 -12.64 4.36
C ILE A 233 7.12 -13.07 3.74
N ALA A 234 6.74 -12.42 2.64
CA ALA A 234 5.65 -12.83 1.76
C ALA A 234 6.20 -13.10 0.36
N TYR A 235 5.37 -13.73 -0.48
CA TYR A 235 5.75 -14.09 -1.84
C TYR A 235 4.82 -13.43 -2.85
N THR A 236 5.42 -12.91 -3.91
CA THR A 236 4.71 -12.24 -4.99
C THR A 236 3.90 -13.23 -5.82
N LEU A 237 2.65 -12.89 -6.08
CA LEU A 237 1.78 -13.50 -7.07
C LEU A 237 1.34 -12.43 -8.08
N HIS A 238 1.64 -12.62 -9.36
CA HIS A 238 1.15 -11.75 -10.43
C HIS A 238 0.13 -12.47 -11.29
N PHE A 239 -0.88 -11.73 -11.74
CA PHE A 239 -1.86 -12.24 -12.68
C PHE A 239 -2.40 -11.16 -13.62
N TYR A 240 -2.71 -11.58 -14.83
CA TYR A 240 -3.49 -10.82 -15.79
C TYR A 240 -4.75 -11.63 -16.10
N SER A 241 -5.91 -11.12 -15.76
CA SER A 241 -7.17 -11.87 -15.67
C SER A 241 -7.54 -12.63 -16.95
N VAL A 242 -7.17 -12.10 -18.12
CA VAL A 242 -7.42 -12.75 -19.40
C VAL A 242 -6.63 -14.05 -19.60
N TYR A 243 -5.43 -14.13 -19.02
CA TYR A 243 -4.51 -15.26 -19.20
C TYR A 243 -4.50 -16.21 -18.02
N HIS A 244 -4.69 -15.64 -16.83
CA HIS A 244 -4.51 -16.32 -15.56
C HIS A 244 -5.87 -16.47 -14.88
N GLN A 245 -6.42 -17.67 -14.99
CA GLN A 245 -7.76 -17.99 -14.54
C GLN A 245 -7.74 -18.97 -13.35
N GLN A 246 -8.73 -19.84 -13.21
CA GLN A 246 -8.88 -20.75 -12.08
C GLN A 246 -7.62 -21.57 -11.78
N TRP A 247 -6.89 -22.01 -12.80
CA TRP A 247 -5.69 -22.80 -12.61
C TRP A 247 -4.60 -22.12 -11.77
N LEU A 248 -4.46 -20.76 -11.89
CA LEU A 248 -3.50 -20.02 -11.07
C LEU A 248 -4.06 -19.73 -9.68
N ARG A 249 -5.37 -19.50 -9.54
CA ARG A 249 -6.01 -19.41 -8.22
C ARG A 249 -5.90 -20.72 -7.44
N ASP A 250 -6.04 -21.88 -8.10
CA ASP A 250 -5.85 -23.19 -7.47
C ASP A 250 -4.41 -23.37 -6.97
N ARG A 251 -3.41 -22.99 -7.79
CA ARG A 251 -1.99 -22.98 -7.40
C ARG A 251 -1.74 -22.07 -6.19
N ALA A 252 -2.26 -20.85 -6.23
CA ALA A 252 -2.11 -19.89 -5.15
C ALA A 252 -2.79 -20.35 -3.85
N SER A 253 -3.97 -20.98 -3.96
CA SER A 253 -4.68 -21.56 -2.82
C SER A 253 -3.87 -22.68 -2.17
N ALA A 254 -3.29 -23.58 -2.96
CA ALA A 254 -2.43 -24.65 -2.45
C ALA A 254 -1.16 -24.08 -1.76
N ALA A 255 -0.60 -23.00 -2.27
CA ALA A 255 0.53 -22.31 -1.65
C ALA A 255 0.15 -21.70 -0.29
N LEU A 256 -1.00 -21.05 -0.19
CA LEU A 256 -1.54 -20.54 1.08
C LEU A 256 -1.78 -21.71 2.08
N GLU A 257 -2.36 -22.82 1.63
CA GLU A 257 -2.56 -24.02 2.47
C GLU A 257 -1.24 -24.61 2.99
N SER A 258 -0.16 -24.43 2.24
CA SER A 258 1.20 -24.85 2.65
C SER A 258 1.82 -23.91 3.69
N GLY A 259 1.17 -22.78 4.02
CA GLY A 259 1.56 -21.89 5.12
C GLY A 259 2.39 -20.67 4.74
N ILE A 260 2.61 -20.39 3.45
CA ILE A 260 3.27 -19.15 3.01
C ILE A 260 2.26 -18.01 2.82
N ALA A 261 2.66 -16.77 3.11
CA ALA A 261 1.86 -15.59 2.83
C ALA A 261 2.10 -15.11 1.39
N LEU A 262 1.03 -14.68 0.72
CA LEU A 262 1.08 -14.14 -0.64
C LEU A 262 0.72 -12.67 -0.66
N PHE A 263 1.28 -11.95 -1.64
CA PHE A 263 0.95 -10.57 -1.96
C PHE A 263 0.79 -10.43 -3.48
N VAL A 264 -0.32 -9.86 -3.94
CA VAL A 264 -0.51 -9.55 -5.37
C VAL A 264 0.02 -8.15 -5.62
N THR A 265 1.33 -8.02 -5.81
CA THR A 265 1.99 -6.73 -6.01
C THR A 265 1.71 -6.15 -7.40
N GLU A 266 1.23 -7.00 -8.33
CA GLU A 266 0.83 -6.59 -9.66
C GLU A 266 -0.32 -7.45 -10.20
N TRP A 267 -1.35 -6.79 -10.74
CA TRP A 267 -2.38 -7.44 -11.54
C TRP A 267 -2.93 -6.51 -12.61
N GLY A 268 -3.38 -7.08 -13.73
CA GLY A 268 -3.98 -6.34 -14.81
C GLY A 268 -5.26 -6.98 -15.37
N SER A 269 -6.13 -6.13 -15.90
CA SER A 269 -7.25 -6.54 -16.74
C SER A 269 -7.12 -5.88 -18.10
N ILE A 270 -7.40 -6.62 -19.15
CA ILE A 270 -7.46 -6.09 -20.51
C ILE A 270 -8.90 -5.71 -20.80
N GLY A 271 -9.19 -4.50 -21.19
CA GLY A 271 -10.52 -3.91 -21.34
C GLY A 271 -11.50 -4.58 -22.32
N TYR A 272 -11.50 -5.92 -22.45
CA TYR A 272 -12.45 -6.67 -23.27
C TYR A 272 -13.60 -7.24 -22.42
N SER A 273 -14.76 -7.46 -23.01
CA SER A 273 -16.01 -7.78 -22.31
C SER A 273 -16.04 -9.08 -21.49
N LEU A 274 -15.11 -9.99 -21.70
CA LEU A 274 -15.00 -11.25 -20.93
C LEU A 274 -14.09 -11.11 -19.71
N VAL A 275 -13.34 -10.03 -19.63
CA VAL A 275 -12.30 -9.78 -18.63
C VAL A 275 -12.91 -9.40 -17.30
N ASP A 276 -14.02 -8.68 -17.28
CA ASP A 276 -14.64 -8.17 -16.07
C ASP A 276 -15.09 -9.30 -15.13
N SER A 277 -15.59 -10.42 -15.67
CA SER A 277 -15.97 -11.57 -14.85
C SER A 277 -14.78 -12.25 -14.20
N GLU A 278 -13.68 -12.44 -14.95
CA GLU A 278 -12.49 -13.12 -14.41
C GLU A 278 -11.71 -12.23 -13.43
N ALA A 279 -11.65 -10.92 -13.71
CA ALA A 279 -11.10 -9.97 -12.74
C ALA A 279 -11.92 -9.97 -11.44
N ASN A 280 -13.24 -10.05 -11.52
CA ASN A 280 -14.12 -10.13 -10.34
C ASN A 280 -13.90 -11.44 -9.56
N GLU A 281 -13.69 -12.57 -10.24
CA GLU A 281 -13.34 -13.84 -9.58
C GLU A 281 -11.99 -13.75 -8.83
N TRP A 282 -10.97 -13.10 -9.43
CA TRP A 282 -9.71 -12.82 -8.75
C TRP A 282 -9.90 -11.94 -7.54
N MET A 283 -10.68 -10.85 -7.65
CA MET A 283 -10.92 -9.95 -6.53
C MET A 283 -11.71 -10.64 -5.40
N ALA A 284 -12.69 -11.48 -5.74
CA ALA A 284 -13.39 -12.30 -4.74
C ALA A 284 -12.45 -13.28 -4.03
N TRP A 285 -11.50 -13.88 -4.77
CA TRP A 285 -10.46 -14.74 -4.19
C TRP A 285 -9.50 -13.94 -3.29
N CYS A 286 -9.02 -12.79 -3.73
CA CYS A 286 -8.16 -11.91 -2.92
C CYS A 286 -8.87 -11.47 -1.64
N PHE A 287 -10.12 -11.05 -1.73
CA PHE A 287 -10.90 -10.63 -0.58
C PHE A 287 -11.11 -11.77 0.43
N THR A 288 -11.52 -12.94 -0.06
CA THR A 288 -11.76 -14.13 0.79
C THR A 288 -10.49 -14.55 1.53
N ASN A 289 -9.34 -14.46 0.87
CA ASN A 289 -8.06 -14.86 1.44
C ASN A 289 -7.32 -13.73 2.16
N LYS A 290 -7.87 -12.50 2.18
CA LYS A 290 -7.22 -11.31 2.75
C LYS A 290 -5.87 -11.03 2.08
N ILE A 291 -5.85 -11.00 0.75
CA ILE A 291 -4.66 -10.71 -0.06
C ILE A 291 -4.70 -9.26 -0.53
N SER A 292 -3.67 -8.50 -0.19
CA SER A 292 -3.47 -7.13 -0.69
C SER A 292 -3.08 -7.15 -2.17
N HIS A 293 -3.45 -6.08 -2.90
CA HIS A 293 -3.18 -6.04 -4.32
C HIS A 293 -2.93 -4.63 -4.88
N CYS A 294 -2.07 -4.54 -5.92
CA CYS A 294 -1.82 -3.33 -6.70
C CYS A 294 -2.16 -3.55 -8.17
N ASN A 295 -2.98 -2.67 -8.75
CA ASN A 295 -3.31 -2.71 -10.16
C ASN A 295 -2.16 -2.15 -11.01
N TRP A 296 -1.80 -2.81 -12.08
CA TRP A 296 -0.88 -2.35 -13.12
C TRP A 296 -1.63 -1.62 -14.22
N ALA A 297 -1.33 -0.38 -14.60
CA ALA A 297 -0.45 0.55 -13.93
C ALA A 297 -0.87 2.01 -14.22
N VAL A 298 -0.38 2.93 -13.38
CA VAL A 298 -0.55 4.38 -13.59
C VAL A 298 0.32 4.84 -14.75
N ASN A 299 -0.25 4.89 -15.93
CA ASN A 299 0.35 5.45 -17.14
C ASN A 299 -0.74 5.70 -18.20
N ASP A 300 -0.37 6.42 -19.30
CA ASP A 300 -1.24 6.74 -20.42
C ASP A 300 -0.71 6.19 -21.76
N LYS A 301 0.10 5.14 -21.70
CA LYS A 301 0.59 4.47 -22.94
C LYS A 301 -0.58 3.82 -23.67
N GLU A 302 -0.46 3.72 -24.98
CA GLU A 302 -1.42 2.98 -25.79
C GLU A 302 -1.19 1.47 -25.64
N GLU A 303 -1.63 0.93 -24.50
CA GLU A 303 -1.56 -0.48 -24.15
C GLU A 303 -2.80 -0.89 -23.32
N GLU A 304 -3.04 -2.19 -23.24
CA GLU A 304 -4.33 -2.74 -22.77
C GLU A 304 -4.59 -2.55 -21.27
N TRP A 305 -3.54 -2.43 -20.45
CA TRP A 305 -3.61 -2.33 -18.99
C TRP A 305 -3.29 -0.94 -18.44
N SER A 306 -2.96 0.03 -19.29
CA SER A 306 -2.86 1.42 -18.87
C SER A 306 -4.18 1.89 -18.26
N ILE A 307 -4.12 2.55 -17.10
CA ILE A 307 -5.35 3.07 -16.48
C ILE A 307 -5.85 4.37 -17.13
N LEU A 308 -4.97 5.11 -17.80
CA LEU A 308 -5.27 6.39 -18.42
C LEU A 308 -5.27 6.27 -19.96
N ILE A 309 -6.12 7.08 -20.60
CA ILE A 309 -6.06 7.25 -22.05
C ILE A 309 -4.85 8.09 -22.44
N PRO A 310 -4.30 7.90 -23.68
CA PRO A 310 -3.19 8.70 -24.15
C PRO A 310 -3.46 10.22 -24.08
N GLY A 311 -2.53 10.96 -23.44
CA GLY A 311 -2.61 12.41 -23.28
C GLY A 311 -3.33 12.87 -22.02
N ALA A 312 -3.69 11.99 -21.11
CA ALA A 312 -4.23 12.35 -19.81
C ALA A 312 -3.25 13.21 -19.00
N SER A 313 -3.78 14.01 -18.07
CA SER A 313 -2.97 14.87 -17.19
C SER A 313 -1.93 14.06 -16.40
N THR A 314 -0.71 14.57 -16.33
CA THR A 314 0.37 13.99 -15.51
C THR A 314 0.39 14.52 -14.07
N THR A 315 -0.60 15.33 -13.69
CA THR A 315 -0.71 15.94 -12.35
C THR A 315 -2.01 15.57 -11.64
N ALA A 316 -2.58 14.40 -11.99
CA ALA A 316 -3.84 13.94 -11.40
C ALA A 316 -5.11 14.70 -11.88
N GLY A 317 -6.20 14.58 -11.15
CA GLY A 317 -7.48 15.21 -11.49
C GLY A 317 -8.27 14.50 -12.59
N TRP A 318 -8.04 13.19 -12.75
CA TRP A 318 -8.63 12.38 -13.84
C TRP A 318 -10.13 12.16 -13.63
N SER A 319 -10.90 12.54 -14.64
CA SER A 319 -12.32 12.21 -14.76
C SER A 319 -12.52 10.81 -15.37
N ASP A 320 -13.75 10.35 -15.45
CA ASP A 320 -14.07 9.09 -16.14
C ASP A 320 -13.67 9.11 -17.63
N ASP A 321 -13.64 10.30 -18.26
CA ASP A 321 -13.26 10.43 -19.66
C ASP A 321 -11.75 10.29 -19.88
N ASP A 322 -10.94 10.46 -18.83
CA ASP A 322 -9.50 10.26 -18.86
C ASP A 322 -9.09 8.81 -18.64
N LEU A 323 -10.03 7.94 -18.24
CA LEU A 323 -9.76 6.54 -17.90
C LEU A 323 -10.04 5.60 -19.06
N THR A 324 -9.15 4.62 -19.24
CA THR A 324 -9.41 3.44 -20.07
C THR A 324 -10.49 2.57 -19.43
N LYS A 325 -10.93 1.50 -20.11
CA LYS A 325 -11.83 0.50 -19.51
C LYS A 325 -11.16 -0.22 -18.33
N ALA A 326 -9.86 -0.55 -18.48
CA ALA A 326 -9.08 -1.14 -17.40
C ALA A 326 -8.98 -0.19 -16.20
N GLY A 327 -8.75 1.11 -16.45
CA GLY A 327 -8.72 2.13 -15.41
C GLY A 327 -10.05 2.31 -14.68
N LYS A 328 -11.19 2.30 -15.41
CA LYS A 328 -12.52 2.37 -14.78
C LYS A 328 -12.81 1.15 -13.90
N LEU A 329 -12.43 -0.05 -14.36
CA LEU A 329 -12.57 -1.27 -13.58
C LEU A 329 -11.68 -1.22 -12.33
N ALA A 330 -10.41 -0.89 -12.48
CA ALA A 330 -9.47 -0.80 -11.36
C ALA A 330 -9.94 0.23 -10.31
N ARG A 331 -10.37 1.43 -10.75
CA ARG A 331 -10.92 2.46 -9.86
C ARG A 331 -12.14 1.97 -9.10
N ASN A 332 -13.05 1.26 -9.78
CA ASN A 332 -14.23 0.71 -9.12
C ASN A 332 -13.87 -0.36 -8.08
N ILE A 333 -12.93 -1.25 -8.38
CA ILE A 333 -12.45 -2.28 -7.46
C ILE A 333 -11.82 -1.63 -6.23
N ILE A 334 -10.86 -0.72 -6.43
CA ILE A 334 -10.11 -0.09 -5.35
C ILE A 334 -11.03 0.73 -4.44
N ARG A 335 -11.92 1.56 -5.01
CA ARG A 335 -12.88 2.38 -4.26
C ARG A 335 -13.83 1.58 -3.37
N ASN A 336 -14.17 0.38 -3.79
CA ASN A 336 -15.11 -0.48 -3.08
C ASN A 336 -14.40 -1.61 -2.32
N TRP A 337 -13.06 -1.56 -2.21
CA TRP A 337 -12.34 -2.55 -1.43
C TRP A 337 -12.68 -2.36 0.04
N PRO A 338 -13.17 -3.40 0.75
CA PRO A 338 -13.52 -3.26 2.16
C PRO A 338 -12.25 -3.22 3.02
N GLU A 339 -12.19 -2.27 3.89
CA GLU A 339 -11.18 -2.17 4.95
C GLU A 339 -11.37 -3.24 6.04
#